data_b3b620a016006db89a3807056f9ec08f
#
_entry.id   b3b620a016006db89a3807056f9ec08f
#
_cell.length_a   1.000
_cell.length_b   1.000
_cell.length_c   1.000
_cell.angle_alpha   90.00
_cell.angle_beta   90.00
_cell.angle_gamma   90.00
#
_symmetry.space_group_name_H-M   'P 1'
#
loop_
_entity.id
_entity.type
_entity.pdbx_description
1 polymer ?
#
loop_
_entity_poly.entity_id
_entity_poly.type
_entity_poly.pdbx_seq_one_letter_code
_entity_poly.pdbx_strand_id
1 'polypeptide(L)'
;MSDYGYVDLQINGNYGVDFSDPELTGEMFLTAAEHIFASGTELFLPTIVTSSKEVYLRNLAVIRGVCESHGFLKQVPGVHLEGPFISREPGAVGAHIPEYVIEPDCAFFDEIMDKSGNYVKLLTVAAEVPGIDTLIRHAADKGVAVSCGHQLAGAEDLENAAKAGAKLLTHLGNGCPNQINRHHNMIWAGMANDDLTAMIITDGHHLPADLIKCIVRVKGAERIIVTSDAAPIAGFPPGRYNCWGNDAVLEPDGLFHNPEKGCLVGSSASMKDCVNYLRSLNLLSEEELKMVSRTNQLKMIGCEL
;
A
#
# COMPACT_ATOMS: atom_id res chain seq x y z
N MET A 1 14.54 -11.39 -17.57
CA MET A 1 13.11 -11.27 -17.20
C MET A 1 12.88 -12.34 -16.15
N SER A 2 12.13 -12.03 -15.09
CA SER A 2 11.77 -13.04 -14.09
C SER A 2 10.94 -14.16 -14.74
N ASP A 3 11.16 -15.40 -14.32
CA ASP A 3 10.34 -16.56 -14.78
C ASP A 3 9.00 -16.66 -14.04
N TYR A 4 8.60 -15.59 -13.32
CA TYR A 4 7.38 -15.52 -12.51
C TYR A 4 6.75 -14.13 -12.61
N GLY A 5 5.43 -14.07 -12.46
CA GLY A 5 4.66 -12.83 -12.36
C GLY A 5 4.79 -12.22 -10.95
N TYR A 6 4.74 -10.91 -10.88
CA TYR A 6 4.80 -10.17 -9.61
C TYR A 6 3.44 -10.11 -8.91
N VAL A 7 3.46 -9.92 -7.60
CA VAL A 7 2.26 -9.68 -6.79
C VAL A 7 2.41 -8.35 -6.07
N ASP A 8 1.45 -7.44 -6.24
CA ASP A 8 1.48 -6.11 -5.65
C ASP A 8 0.28 -5.89 -4.71
N LEU A 9 0.56 -5.57 -3.45
CA LEU A 9 -0.50 -5.37 -2.45
C LEU A 9 -0.96 -3.92 -2.32
N GLN A 10 -0.35 -2.99 -3.08
CA GLN A 10 -0.69 -1.57 -3.01
C GLN A 10 -0.47 -0.89 -4.36
N ILE A 11 -1.57 -0.66 -5.07
CA ILE A 11 -1.63 0.11 -6.31
C ILE A 11 -2.83 1.05 -6.21
N ASN A 12 -2.59 2.37 -6.17
CA ASN A 12 -3.64 3.38 -6.03
C ASN A 12 -4.31 3.73 -7.35
N GLY A 13 -3.64 3.42 -8.44
CA GLY A 13 -4.13 3.67 -9.79
C GLY A 13 -3.07 3.38 -10.84
N ASN A 14 -3.43 3.55 -12.11
CA ASN A 14 -2.52 3.37 -13.22
C ASN A 14 -3.08 4.03 -14.47
N TYR A 15 -2.21 4.50 -15.34
CA TYR A 15 -2.53 5.03 -16.67
C TYR A 15 -3.63 6.11 -16.67
N GLY A 16 -3.60 7.00 -15.68
CA GLY A 16 -4.54 8.10 -15.51
C GLY A 16 -5.80 7.75 -14.72
N VAL A 17 -5.94 6.51 -14.27
CA VAL A 17 -7.09 6.04 -13.49
C VAL A 17 -6.74 6.01 -12.02
N ASP A 18 -7.51 6.73 -11.19
CA ASP A 18 -7.47 6.69 -9.73
C ASP A 18 -8.55 5.74 -9.20
N PHE A 19 -8.16 4.73 -8.42
CA PHE A 19 -9.12 3.78 -7.85
C PHE A 19 -9.96 4.39 -6.72
N SER A 20 -9.58 5.58 -6.24
CA SER A 20 -10.32 6.37 -5.25
C SER A 20 -11.19 7.47 -5.87
N ASP A 21 -11.19 7.60 -7.20
CA ASP A 21 -12.00 8.60 -7.89
C ASP A 21 -13.51 8.34 -7.64
N PRO A 22 -14.28 9.31 -7.15
CA PRO A 22 -15.73 9.16 -7.01
C PRO A 22 -16.47 8.92 -8.32
N GLU A 23 -15.85 9.21 -9.46
CA GLU A 23 -16.38 8.95 -10.81
C GLU A 23 -15.79 7.70 -11.47
N LEU A 24 -15.05 6.85 -10.75
CA LEU A 24 -14.47 5.61 -11.27
C LEU A 24 -15.53 4.77 -12.00
N THR A 25 -15.29 4.41 -13.25
CA THR A 25 -16.15 3.51 -14.05
C THR A 25 -15.52 2.15 -14.23
N GLY A 26 -16.34 1.15 -14.61
CA GLY A 26 -15.84 -0.19 -14.91
C GLY A 26 -14.85 -0.21 -16.08
N GLU A 27 -15.06 0.62 -17.10
CA GLU A 27 -14.17 0.75 -18.27
C GLU A 27 -12.81 1.34 -17.86
N MET A 28 -12.82 2.37 -17.01
CA MET A 28 -11.59 2.96 -16.47
C MET A 28 -10.79 1.91 -15.68
N PHE A 29 -11.45 1.20 -14.75
CA PHE A 29 -10.78 0.17 -13.96
C PHE A 29 -10.23 -0.96 -14.85
N LEU A 30 -10.99 -1.43 -15.83
CA LEU A 30 -10.55 -2.46 -16.78
C LEU A 30 -9.28 -2.02 -17.53
N THR A 31 -9.27 -0.80 -18.06
CA THR A 31 -8.11 -0.23 -18.75
C THR A 31 -6.87 -0.23 -17.84
N ALA A 32 -7.00 0.26 -16.60
CA ALA A 32 -5.88 0.28 -15.66
C ALA A 32 -5.40 -1.14 -15.31
N ALA A 33 -6.32 -2.08 -15.08
CA ALA A 33 -5.98 -3.47 -14.76
C ALA A 33 -5.21 -4.15 -15.90
N GLU A 34 -5.62 -3.94 -17.16
CA GLU A 34 -4.92 -4.47 -18.34
C GLU A 34 -3.49 -3.92 -18.44
N HIS A 35 -3.28 -2.63 -18.17
CA HIS A 35 -1.93 -2.04 -18.13
C HIS A 35 -1.08 -2.61 -17.00
N ILE A 36 -1.65 -2.81 -15.81
CA ILE A 36 -0.97 -3.42 -14.67
C ILE A 36 -0.54 -4.85 -15.02
N PHE A 37 -1.42 -5.66 -15.59
CA PHE A 37 -1.08 -7.03 -16.03
C PHE A 37 -0.01 -7.03 -17.12
N ALA A 38 -0.09 -6.12 -18.09
CA ALA A 38 0.90 -5.98 -19.15
C ALA A 38 2.30 -5.59 -18.63
N SER A 39 2.39 -4.93 -17.46
CA SER A 39 3.66 -4.61 -16.80
C SER A 39 4.36 -5.82 -16.15
N GLY A 40 3.67 -6.99 -16.08
CA GLY A 40 4.18 -8.23 -15.48
C GLY A 40 3.68 -8.49 -14.07
N THR A 41 2.75 -7.69 -13.55
CA THR A 41 2.04 -7.96 -12.30
C THR A 41 0.93 -8.99 -12.56
N GLU A 42 0.99 -10.14 -11.92
CA GLU A 42 0.07 -11.25 -12.11
C GLU A 42 -1.14 -11.19 -11.17
N LEU A 43 -0.93 -10.66 -9.97
CA LEU A 43 -1.97 -10.39 -8.98
C LEU A 43 -1.72 -9.03 -8.33
N PHE A 44 -2.78 -8.27 -8.12
CA PHE A 44 -2.67 -7.03 -7.36
C PHE A 44 -3.91 -6.75 -6.50
N LEU A 45 -3.74 -5.92 -5.48
CA LEU A 45 -4.83 -5.33 -4.73
C LEU A 45 -4.99 -3.86 -5.17
N PRO A 46 -6.08 -3.51 -5.87
CA PRO A 46 -6.44 -2.10 -6.04
C PRO A 46 -6.57 -1.45 -4.68
N THR A 47 -5.94 -0.29 -4.51
CA THR A 47 -5.92 0.44 -3.24
C THR A 47 -6.87 1.63 -3.31
N ILE A 48 -7.82 1.68 -2.38
CA ILE A 48 -8.66 2.85 -2.18
C ILE A 48 -8.12 3.58 -0.96
N VAL A 49 -7.58 4.80 -1.19
CA VAL A 49 -7.07 5.66 -0.12
C VAL A 49 -8.22 6.25 0.69
N THR A 50 -7.91 6.89 1.82
CA THR A 50 -8.88 7.53 2.72
C THR A 50 -9.88 8.38 1.95
N SER A 51 -11.14 7.98 1.99
CA SER A 51 -12.23 8.53 1.19
C SER A 51 -13.54 8.59 1.98
N SER A 52 -14.59 9.17 1.39
CA SER A 52 -15.92 9.08 1.97
C SER A 52 -16.46 7.64 1.91
N LYS A 53 -17.42 7.32 2.79
CA LYS A 53 -18.07 6.01 2.80
C LYS A 53 -18.70 5.67 1.45
N GLU A 54 -19.31 6.65 0.81
CA GLU A 54 -19.96 6.50 -0.51
C GLU A 54 -18.95 6.08 -1.58
N VAL A 55 -17.76 6.67 -1.57
CA VAL A 55 -16.68 6.30 -2.49
C VAL A 55 -16.23 4.87 -2.24
N TYR A 56 -15.99 4.49 -0.99
CA TYR A 56 -15.63 3.09 -0.66
C TYR A 56 -16.68 2.12 -1.20
N LEU A 57 -17.95 2.31 -0.86
CA LEU A 57 -19.02 1.38 -1.24
C LEU A 57 -19.21 1.31 -2.76
N ARG A 58 -19.15 2.46 -3.44
CA ARG A 58 -19.30 2.55 -4.89
C ARG A 58 -18.13 1.90 -5.62
N ASN A 59 -16.90 2.28 -5.28
CA ASN A 59 -15.72 1.84 -6.02
C ASN A 59 -15.41 0.35 -5.77
N LEU A 60 -15.63 -0.16 -4.55
CA LEU A 60 -15.59 -1.60 -4.28
C LEU A 60 -16.57 -2.39 -5.17
N ALA A 61 -17.80 -1.89 -5.34
CA ALA A 61 -18.78 -2.54 -6.19
C ALA A 61 -18.39 -2.50 -7.68
N VAL A 62 -17.84 -1.37 -8.16
CA VAL A 62 -17.32 -1.22 -9.53
C VAL A 62 -16.17 -2.20 -9.79
N ILE A 63 -15.15 -2.18 -8.93
CA ILE A 63 -13.96 -3.04 -9.06
C ILE A 63 -14.36 -4.51 -9.06
N ARG A 64 -15.15 -4.93 -8.07
CA ARG A 64 -15.61 -6.31 -7.97
C ARG A 64 -16.44 -6.73 -9.18
N GLY A 65 -17.37 -5.89 -9.63
CA GLY A 65 -18.23 -6.18 -10.79
C GLY A 65 -17.44 -6.40 -12.07
N VAL A 66 -16.39 -5.61 -12.30
CA VAL A 66 -15.46 -5.82 -13.43
C VAL A 66 -14.70 -7.14 -13.27
N CYS A 67 -14.17 -7.43 -12.09
CA CYS A 67 -13.41 -8.66 -11.84
C CYS A 67 -14.28 -9.91 -12.01
N GLU A 68 -15.55 -9.87 -11.61
CA GLU A 68 -16.51 -10.95 -11.82
C GLU A 68 -16.83 -11.14 -13.31
N SER A 69 -17.12 -10.05 -14.03
CA SER A 69 -17.52 -10.11 -15.43
C SER A 69 -16.40 -10.50 -16.40
N HIS A 70 -15.13 -10.20 -16.06
CA HIS A 70 -13.95 -10.49 -16.89
C HIS A 70 -13.13 -11.69 -16.39
N GLY A 71 -13.54 -12.34 -15.30
CA GLY A 71 -12.85 -13.49 -14.75
C GLY A 71 -11.55 -13.17 -14.01
N PHE A 72 -11.39 -11.94 -13.49
CA PHE A 72 -10.16 -11.48 -12.82
C PHE A 72 -10.12 -11.72 -11.31
N LEU A 73 -11.11 -12.40 -10.73
CA LEU A 73 -11.18 -12.61 -9.27
C LEU A 73 -9.96 -13.34 -8.67
N LYS A 74 -9.22 -14.11 -9.48
CA LYS A 74 -7.97 -14.72 -9.02
C LYS A 74 -6.81 -13.73 -9.02
N GLN A 75 -6.74 -12.85 -10.02
CA GLN A 75 -5.70 -11.85 -10.19
C GLN A 75 -5.95 -10.59 -9.36
N VAL A 76 -7.22 -10.32 -9.03
CA VAL A 76 -7.65 -9.24 -8.14
C VAL A 76 -8.57 -9.85 -7.08
N PRO A 77 -8.00 -10.53 -6.06
CA PRO A 77 -8.79 -11.30 -5.09
C PRO A 77 -9.53 -10.42 -4.07
N GLY A 78 -9.31 -9.13 -4.10
CA GLY A 78 -9.90 -8.14 -3.22
C GLY A 78 -9.22 -6.79 -3.35
N VAL A 79 -9.52 -5.91 -2.41
CA VAL A 79 -9.07 -4.52 -2.38
C VAL A 79 -8.25 -4.27 -1.11
N HIS A 80 -7.28 -3.38 -1.20
CA HIS A 80 -6.61 -2.77 -0.07
C HIS A 80 -7.32 -1.45 0.29
N LEU A 81 -7.74 -1.28 1.53
CA LEU A 81 -8.18 0.00 2.07
C LEU A 81 -7.03 0.66 2.81
N GLU A 82 -6.50 1.76 2.29
CA GLU A 82 -5.50 2.55 2.97
C GLU A 82 -6.17 3.67 3.76
N GLY A 83 -6.38 3.40 5.04
CA GLY A 83 -7.28 4.17 5.89
C GLY A 83 -8.74 3.66 5.85
N PRO A 84 -9.70 4.41 6.38
CA PRO A 84 -9.62 5.80 6.88
C PRO A 84 -9.13 5.95 8.33
N PHE A 85 -8.73 4.89 9.01
CA PHE A 85 -8.35 4.85 10.43
C PHE A 85 -6.85 5.12 10.61
N ILE A 86 -6.36 6.18 9.98
CA ILE A 86 -4.94 6.61 9.98
C ILE A 86 -4.74 7.84 10.86
N SER A 87 -3.49 8.25 11.05
CA SER A 87 -3.16 9.47 11.79
C SER A 87 -3.58 10.73 11.03
N ARG A 88 -4.13 11.72 11.76
CA ARG A 88 -4.42 13.06 11.23
C ARG A 88 -3.22 14.00 11.31
N GLU A 89 -2.16 13.57 11.98
CA GLU A 89 -1.00 14.41 12.21
C GLU A 89 -0.29 14.79 10.90
N PRO A 90 0.14 16.04 10.78
CA PRO A 90 0.86 16.50 9.59
C PRO A 90 2.08 15.63 9.29
N GLY A 91 2.21 15.22 8.03
CA GLY A 91 3.27 14.32 7.56
C GLY A 91 2.90 12.84 7.69
N ALA A 92 2.22 12.41 8.75
CA ALA A 92 1.70 11.05 8.85
C ALA A 92 0.50 10.85 7.93
N VAL A 93 -0.43 11.81 7.88
CA VAL A 93 -1.57 11.76 6.96
C VAL A 93 -1.15 11.71 5.48
N GLY A 94 0.06 12.20 5.15
CA GLY A 94 0.61 12.14 3.79
C GLY A 94 -0.26 12.86 2.75
N ALA A 95 -0.55 12.16 1.66
CA ALA A 95 -1.39 12.67 0.56
C ALA A 95 -2.89 12.42 0.76
N HIS A 96 -3.30 11.75 1.84
CA HIS A 96 -4.71 11.50 2.15
C HIS A 96 -5.46 12.80 2.47
N ILE A 97 -6.79 12.79 2.28
CA ILE A 97 -7.67 13.92 2.59
C ILE A 97 -8.04 13.84 4.08
N PRO A 98 -7.55 14.79 4.92
CA PRO A 98 -7.71 14.70 6.38
C PRO A 98 -9.15 14.69 6.87
N GLU A 99 -10.08 15.29 6.10
CA GLU A 99 -11.50 15.37 6.39
C GLU A 99 -12.18 14.00 6.40
N TYR A 100 -11.63 13.03 5.67
CA TYR A 100 -12.15 11.66 5.61
C TYR A 100 -11.49 10.70 6.59
N VAL A 101 -10.46 11.15 7.31
CA VAL A 101 -9.87 10.35 8.39
C VAL A 101 -10.89 10.29 9.55
N ILE A 102 -11.17 9.07 10.04
CA ILE A 102 -12.12 8.86 11.14
C ILE A 102 -11.48 8.02 12.26
N GLU A 103 -12.06 8.12 13.44
CA GLU A 103 -11.70 7.25 14.56
C GLU A 103 -12.05 5.78 14.27
N PRO A 104 -11.37 4.81 14.92
CA PRO A 104 -11.65 3.38 14.74
C PRO A 104 -13.14 3.06 14.97
N ASP A 105 -13.78 2.49 13.96
CA ASP A 105 -15.21 2.17 13.96
C ASP A 105 -15.45 0.78 13.32
N CYS A 106 -15.70 -0.23 14.16
CA CYS A 106 -16.01 -1.58 13.69
C CYS A 106 -17.32 -1.65 12.89
N ALA A 107 -18.33 -0.83 13.23
CA ALA A 107 -19.60 -0.84 12.51
C ALA A 107 -19.47 -0.25 11.10
N PHE A 108 -18.66 0.81 10.96
CA PHE A 108 -18.28 1.34 9.65
C PHE A 108 -17.57 0.29 8.80
N PHE A 109 -16.60 -0.41 9.39
CA PHE A 109 -15.85 -1.46 8.70
C PHE A 109 -16.77 -2.64 8.33
N ASP A 110 -17.68 -3.05 9.21
CA ASP A 110 -18.66 -4.11 8.95
C ASP A 110 -19.57 -3.76 7.77
N GLU A 111 -20.06 -2.52 7.70
CA GLU A 111 -20.89 -2.08 6.57
C GLU A 111 -20.14 -2.19 5.24
N ILE A 112 -18.86 -1.79 5.21
CA ILE A 112 -18.01 -1.93 4.01
C ILE A 112 -17.84 -3.40 3.64
N MET A 113 -17.52 -4.26 4.61
CA MET A 113 -17.35 -5.70 4.38
C MET A 113 -18.63 -6.34 3.83
N ASP A 114 -19.77 -6.08 4.46
CA ASP A 114 -21.07 -6.65 4.07
C ASP A 114 -21.49 -6.19 2.67
N LYS A 115 -21.39 -4.88 2.39
CA LYS A 115 -21.79 -4.30 1.10
C LYS A 115 -20.86 -4.69 -0.04
N SER A 116 -19.56 -4.87 0.24
CA SER A 116 -18.60 -5.37 -0.76
C SER A 116 -18.62 -6.90 -0.92
N GLY A 117 -19.39 -7.63 -0.10
CA GLY A 117 -19.36 -9.09 -0.06
C GLY A 117 -18.02 -9.66 0.39
N ASN A 118 -17.45 -9.06 1.42
CA ASN A 118 -16.15 -9.42 2.00
C ASN A 118 -14.98 -9.29 1.01
N TYR A 119 -14.99 -8.23 0.18
CA TYR A 119 -14.00 -8.03 -0.88
C TYR A 119 -12.80 -7.18 -0.44
N VAL A 120 -12.66 -6.86 0.85
CA VAL A 120 -11.45 -6.24 1.40
C VAL A 120 -10.49 -7.35 1.85
N LYS A 121 -9.23 -7.26 1.42
CA LYS A 121 -8.16 -8.22 1.76
C LYS A 121 -7.07 -7.63 2.64
N LEU A 122 -6.88 -6.31 2.56
CA LEU A 122 -5.87 -5.59 3.32
C LEU A 122 -6.47 -4.29 3.85
N LEU A 123 -6.16 -3.96 5.10
CA LEU A 123 -6.55 -2.71 5.75
C LEU A 123 -5.33 -2.06 6.37
N THR A 124 -5.02 -0.81 6.00
CA THR A 124 -3.98 0.01 6.63
C THR A 124 -4.59 0.92 7.69
N VAL A 125 -3.97 0.92 8.88
CA VAL A 125 -4.38 1.69 10.05
C VAL A 125 -3.17 2.31 10.76
N ALA A 126 -3.37 3.38 11.55
CA ALA A 126 -2.34 3.93 12.42
C ALA A 126 -2.40 3.28 13.81
N ALA A 127 -1.30 2.68 14.25
CA ALA A 127 -1.27 1.86 15.46
C ALA A 127 -1.35 2.67 16.76
N GLU A 128 -1.03 3.96 16.75
CA GLU A 128 -1.13 4.84 17.92
C GLU A 128 -2.52 5.39 18.17
N VAL A 129 -3.47 5.20 17.23
CA VAL A 129 -4.81 5.77 17.38
C VAL A 129 -5.59 5.04 18.50
N PRO A 130 -6.18 5.77 19.47
CA PRO A 130 -6.89 5.12 20.57
C PRO A 130 -8.04 4.23 20.08
N GLY A 131 -8.10 2.99 20.60
CA GLY A 131 -9.13 2.01 20.24
C GLY A 131 -8.84 1.18 19.00
N ILE A 132 -7.72 1.44 18.31
CA ILE A 132 -7.35 0.74 17.07
C ILE A 132 -7.16 -0.77 17.26
N ASP A 133 -6.66 -1.22 18.42
CA ASP A 133 -6.46 -2.64 18.73
C ASP A 133 -7.76 -3.46 18.63
N THR A 134 -8.88 -2.84 18.96
CA THR A 134 -10.20 -3.48 18.84
C THR A 134 -10.56 -3.67 17.36
N LEU A 135 -10.34 -2.66 16.53
CA LEU A 135 -10.60 -2.73 15.10
C LEU A 135 -9.64 -3.70 14.40
N ILE A 136 -8.35 -3.69 14.77
CA ILE A 136 -7.35 -4.63 14.24
C ILE A 136 -7.80 -6.07 14.49
N ARG A 137 -8.16 -6.41 15.72
CA ARG A 137 -8.65 -7.76 16.07
C ARG A 137 -9.91 -8.10 15.29
N HIS A 138 -10.85 -7.18 15.22
CA HIS A 138 -12.11 -7.36 14.49
C HIS A 138 -11.90 -7.63 13.01
N ALA A 139 -11.00 -6.88 12.34
CA ALA A 139 -10.67 -7.07 10.93
C ALA A 139 -9.91 -8.40 10.71
N ALA A 140 -8.95 -8.73 11.58
CA ALA A 140 -8.20 -9.97 11.52
C ALA A 140 -9.10 -11.20 11.69
N ASP A 141 -10.08 -11.17 12.61
CA ASP A 141 -11.07 -12.23 12.81
C ASP A 141 -11.96 -12.46 11.58
N LYS A 142 -12.12 -11.46 10.74
CA LYS A 142 -12.81 -11.55 9.43
C LYS A 142 -11.89 -12.03 8.29
N GLY A 143 -10.64 -12.34 8.58
CA GLY A 143 -9.66 -12.79 7.58
C GLY A 143 -9.05 -11.67 6.72
N VAL A 144 -9.15 -10.43 7.18
CA VAL A 144 -8.51 -9.29 6.53
C VAL A 144 -7.10 -9.12 7.12
N ALA A 145 -6.09 -9.04 6.26
CA ALA A 145 -4.74 -8.70 6.69
C ALA A 145 -4.71 -7.23 7.17
N VAL A 146 -4.11 -6.97 8.34
CA VAL A 146 -4.01 -5.60 8.85
C VAL A 146 -2.56 -5.15 8.81
N SER A 147 -2.35 -3.94 8.31
CA SER A 147 -1.07 -3.26 8.16
C SER A 147 -1.04 -1.97 8.97
N CYS A 148 0.07 -1.66 9.60
CA CYS A 148 0.27 -0.40 10.31
C CYS A 148 1.02 0.59 9.39
N GLY A 149 0.45 1.77 9.17
CA GLY A 149 1.02 2.81 8.33
C GLY A 149 0.31 4.15 8.48
N HIS A 150 0.87 5.20 7.87
CA HIS A 150 0.36 6.56 8.05
C HIS A 150 0.22 6.92 9.53
N GLN A 151 1.33 6.79 10.29
CA GLN A 151 1.32 6.70 11.74
C GLN A 151 2.52 7.40 12.39
N LEU A 152 2.38 7.67 13.69
CA LEU A 152 3.45 8.11 14.58
C LEU A 152 3.79 7.06 15.65
N ALA A 153 3.34 5.84 15.46
CA ALA A 153 3.42 4.74 16.41
C ALA A 153 4.83 4.47 16.92
N GLY A 154 4.97 4.31 18.22
CA GLY A 154 6.18 3.84 18.87
C GLY A 154 6.27 2.32 18.95
N ALA A 155 7.27 1.81 19.67
CA ALA A 155 7.48 0.37 19.80
C ALA A 155 6.30 -0.32 20.53
N GLU A 156 5.78 0.29 21.59
CA GLU A 156 4.66 -0.25 22.36
C GLU A 156 3.37 -0.32 21.54
N ASP A 157 3.09 0.73 20.73
CA ASP A 157 1.92 0.75 19.87
C ASP A 157 1.99 -0.39 18.83
N LEU A 158 3.14 -0.58 18.17
CA LEU A 158 3.34 -1.65 17.19
C LEU A 158 3.31 -3.03 17.81
N GLU A 159 3.82 -3.22 19.04
CA GLU A 159 3.70 -4.48 19.77
C GLU A 159 2.23 -4.81 20.09
N ASN A 160 1.46 -3.80 20.50
CA ASN A 160 0.04 -3.97 20.81
C ASN A 160 -0.75 -4.28 19.53
N ALA A 161 -0.50 -3.57 18.43
CA ALA A 161 -1.10 -3.83 17.13
C ALA A 161 -0.79 -5.27 16.65
N ALA A 162 0.46 -5.73 16.76
CA ALA A 162 0.84 -7.10 16.41
C ALA A 162 0.13 -8.15 17.27
N LYS A 163 0.03 -7.93 18.60
CA LYS A 163 -0.74 -8.77 19.51
C LYS A 163 -2.24 -8.77 19.19
N ALA A 164 -2.77 -7.67 18.68
CA ALA A 164 -4.15 -7.56 18.25
C ALA A 164 -4.42 -8.27 16.92
N GLY A 165 -3.39 -8.58 16.12
CA GLY A 165 -3.51 -9.33 14.87
C GLY A 165 -2.93 -8.65 13.64
N ALA A 166 -2.38 -7.44 13.75
CA ALA A 166 -1.65 -6.81 12.63
C ALA A 166 -0.45 -7.68 12.22
N LYS A 167 -0.15 -7.70 10.92
CA LYS A 167 0.91 -8.52 10.33
C LYS A 167 1.89 -7.74 9.48
N LEU A 168 1.54 -6.52 9.10
CA LEU A 168 2.27 -5.74 8.11
C LEU A 168 2.61 -4.34 8.61
N LEU A 169 3.61 -3.74 7.97
CA LEU A 169 3.91 -2.32 8.01
C LEU A 169 3.75 -1.79 6.59
N THR A 170 2.86 -0.84 6.38
CA THR A 170 2.62 -0.22 5.07
C THR A 170 3.80 0.68 4.73
N HIS A 171 4.37 0.52 3.54
CA HIS A 171 5.48 1.30 2.97
C HIS A 171 6.45 1.87 4.03
N LEU A 172 7.03 0.98 4.86
CA LEU A 172 7.91 1.34 5.98
C LEU A 172 8.96 2.40 5.57
N GLY A 173 8.99 3.49 6.30
CA GLY A 173 9.83 4.66 6.03
C GLY A 173 9.08 5.81 5.34
N ASN A 174 7.83 5.57 4.91
CA ASN A 174 6.93 6.57 4.31
C ASN A 174 5.68 6.77 5.18
N GLY A 175 4.81 7.71 4.83
CA GLY A 175 3.62 8.02 5.64
C GLY A 175 3.97 8.48 7.06
N CYS A 176 5.03 9.29 7.20
CA CYS A 176 5.49 9.85 8.46
C CYS A 176 6.09 11.25 8.26
N PRO A 177 6.17 12.09 9.31
CA PRO A 177 6.80 13.41 9.21
C PRO A 177 8.27 13.35 8.82
N ASN A 178 8.74 14.33 8.04
CA ASN A 178 10.17 14.49 7.72
C ASN A 178 11.05 14.73 8.95
N GLN A 179 10.47 15.29 10.03
CA GLN A 179 11.15 15.51 11.30
C GLN A 179 10.57 14.59 12.37
N ILE A 180 11.34 13.59 12.77
CA ILE A 180 10.97 12.59 13.77
C ILE A 180 11.96 12.60 14.93
N ASN A 181 11.53 12.07 16.09
CA ASN A 181 12.45 11.84 17.20
C ASN A 181 13.53 10.84 16.77
N ARG A 182 14.81 11.21 16.93
CA ARG A 182 15.96 10.39 16.46
C ARG A 182 16.05 9.00 17.09
N HIS A 183 15.48 8.81 18.27
CA HIS A 183 15.60 7.56 19.03
C HIS A 183 14.26 6.82 19.15
N HIS A 184 13.14 7.55 19.21
CA HIS A 184 11.79 6.99 19.37
C HIS A 184 10.95 7.39 18.16
N ASN A 185 10.84 6.50 17.19
CA ASN A 185 10.09 6.76 15.96
C ASN A 185 9.61 5.44 15.33
N MET A 186 8.64 5.55 14.44
CA MET A 186 7.99 4.43 13.75
C MET A 186 8.95 3.62 12.86
N ILE A 187 10.02 4.21 12.34
CA ILE A 187 10.97 3.50 11.47
C ILE A 187 11.79 2.51 12.29
N TRP A 188 12.40 2.96 13.41
CA TRP A 188 13.16 2.08 14.31
C TRP A 188 12.25 1.04 14.95
N ALA A 189 11.07 1.46 15.43
CA ALA A 189 10.08 0.57 16.02
C ALA A 189 9.63 -0.51 15.02
N GLY A 190 9.31 -0.12 13.79
CA GLY A 190 8.91 -1.04 12.72
C GLY A 190 10.02 -2.00 12.31
N MET A 191 11.27 -1.52 12.17
CA MET A 191 12.41 -2.41 11.87
C MET A 191 12.65 -3.43 12.97
N ALA A 192 12.55 -3.02 14.23
CA ALA A 192 12.83 -3.87 15.39
C ALA A 192 11.73 -4.89 15.72
N ASN A 193 10.50 -4.68 15.25
CA ASN A 193 9.38 -5.57 15.51
C ASN A 193 9.45 -6.83 14.63
N ASP A 194 9.66 -8.00 15.22
CA ASP A 194 9.81 -9.28 14.51
C ASP A 194 8.47 -9.91 14.06
N ASP A 195 7.35 -9.46 14.61
CA ASP A 195 6.01 -9.99 14.31
C ASP A 195 5.38 -9.31 13.08
N LEU A 196 5.93 -8.16 12.65
CA LEU A 196 5.42 -7.38 11.52
C LEU A 196 6.34 -7.50 10.30
N THR A 197 5.78 -7.83 9.15
CA THR A 197 6.45 -7.86 7.84
C THR A 197 6.44 -6.46 7.23
N ALA A 198 7.59 -5.97 6.78
CA ALA A 198 7.73 -4.64 6.19
C ALA A 198 7.34 -4.65 4.71
N MET A 199 6.31 -3.91 4.31
CA MET A 199 6.12 -3.52 2.93
C MET A 199 7.05 -2.34 2.64
N ILE A 200 7.76 -2.36 1.52
CA ILE A 200 8.73 -1.32 1.12
C ILE A 200 8.59 -0.97 -0.36
N ILE A 201 8.74 0.31 -0.67
CA ILE A 201 8.77 0.82 -2.05
C ILE A 201 10.23 0.93 -2.46
N THR A 202 10.63 0.13 -3.45
CA THR A 202 12.02 0.08 -3.93
C THR A 202 12.17 0.64 -5.34
N ASP A 203 11.58 1.82 -5.57
CA ASP A 203 11.59 2.53 -6.85
C ASP A 203 12.85 3.39 -7.08
N GLY A 204 13.73 3.50 -6.07
CA GLY A 204 14.93 4.35 -6.10
C GLY A 204 14.71 5.77 -5.61
N HIS A 205 13.46 6.16 -5.25
CA HIS A 205 13.09 7.51 -4.82
C HIS A 205 12.51 7.54 -3.41
N HIS A 206 11.65 6.58 -3.05
CA HIS A 206 11.00 6.54 -1.74
C HIS A 206 11.95 6.19 -0.60
N LEU A 207 12.86 5.25 -0.83
CA LEU A 207 13.84 4.85 0.18
C LEU A 207 15.26 4.96 -0.37
N PRO A 208 16.19 5.59 0.37
CA PRO A 208 17.60 5.57 -0.01
C PRO A 208 18.15 4.13 0.10
N ALA A 209 19.11 3.78 -0.76
CA ALA A 209 19.71 2.45 -0.82
C ALA A 209 20.25 1.96 0.54
N ASP A 210 20.80 2.88 1.35
CA ASP A 210 21.31 2.55 2.68
C ASP A 210 20.20 2.11 3.65
N LEU A 211 19.02 2.75 3.59
CA LEU A 211 17.88 2.36 4.41
C LEU A 211 17.32 1.00 3.95
N ILE A 212 17.19 0.78 2.64
CA ILE A 212 16.80 -0.54 2.09
C ILE A 212 17.76 -1.62 2.60
N LYS A 213 19.08 -1.36 2.55
CA LYS A 213 20.10 -2.29 3.06
C LYS A 213 19.94 -2.58 4.57
N CYS A 214 19.60 -1.56 5.37
CA CYS A 214 19.32 -1.75 6.80
C CYS A 214 18.09 -2.61 7.00
N ILE A 215 16.99 -2.33 6.29
CA ILE A 215 15.74 -3.09 6.38
C ILE A 215 15.99 -4.56 5.99
N VAL A 216 16.68 -4.81 4.87
CA VAL A 216 16.99 -6.18 4.41
C VAL A 216 17.80 -6.94 5.46
N ARG A 217 18.79 -6.30 6.09
CA ARG A 217 19.64 -6.95 7.10
C ARG A 217 18.93 -7.25 8.41
N VAL A 218 17.98 -6.40 8.79
CA VAL A 218 17.27 -6.54 10.07
C VAL A 218 16.07 -7.48 9.93
N LYS A 219 15.29 -7.31 8.86
CA LYS A 219 14.06 -8.10 8.62
C LYS A 219 14.33 -9.47 8.00
N GLY A 220 15.38 -9.61 7.18
CA GLY A 220 15.52 -10.79 6.32
C GLY A 220 14.46 -10.84 5.23
N ALA A 221 14.69 -11.62 4.17
CA ALA A 221 13.77 -11.72 3.04
C ALA A 221 12.38 -12.23 3.42
N GLU A 222 12.28 -13.05 4.45
CA GLU A 222 11.02 -13.65 4.91
C GLU A 222 10.02 -12.63 5.46
N ARG A 223 10.51 -11.47 5.91
CA ARG A 223 9.71 -10.40 6.53
C ARG A 223 9.76 -9.10 5.75
N ILE A 224 9.94 -9.21 4.43
CA ILE A 224 9.86 -8.09 3.49
C ILE A 224 8.85 -8.41 2.40
N ILE A 225 8.09 -7.41 2.02
CA ILE A 225 7.22 -7.37 0.85
C ILE A 225 7.58 -6.12 0.04
N VAL A 226 7.91 -6.30 -1.24
CA VAL A 226 8.01 -5.17 -2.18
C VAL A 226 6.61 -4.82 -2.66
N THR A 227 6.30 -3.54 -2.69
CA THR A 227 5.08 -2.97 -3.30
C THR A 227 5.46 -1.77 -4.15
N SER A 228 4.66 -1.46 -5.17
CA SER A 228 4.92 -0.29 -6.00
C SER A 228 4.39 1.01 -5.40
N ASP A 229 3.27 0.93 -4.69
CA ASP A 229 2.50 2.12 -4.26
C ASP A 229 2.23 3.06 -5.43
N ALA A 230 1.92 2.46 -6.61
CA ALA A 230 1.78 3.19 -7.86
C ALA A 230 0.63 4.19 -7.79
N ALA A 231 0.94 5.43 -8.14
CA ALA A 231 -0.03 6.52 -8.25
C ALA A 231 -0.80 6.44 -9.58
N PRO A 232 -1.93 7.12 -9.73
CA PRO A 232 -2.71 7.15 -10.97
C PRO A 232 -1.91 7.52 -12.22
N ILE A 233 -0.83 8.31 -12.07
CA ILE A 233 0.01 8.75 -13.20
C ILE A 233 1.04 7.69 -13.64
N ALA A 234 1.17 6.58 -12.94
CA ALA A 234 2.08 5.52 -13.35
C ALA A 234 1.78 5.08 -14.80
N GLY A 235 2.83 4.99 -15.61
CA GLY A 235 2.72 4.74 -17.05
C GLY A 235 2.65 5.98 -17.93
N PHE A 236 2.54 7.19 -17.35
CA PHE A 236 2.56 8.44 -18.12
C PHE A 236 3.98 8.93 -18.40
N PRO A 237 4.18 9.77 -19.45
CA PRO A 237 5.46 10.40 -19.72
C PRO A 237 5.81 11.46 -18.65
N PRO A 238 7.08 11.86 -18.53
CA PRO A 238 7.48 12.99 -17.68
C PRO A 238 6.67 14.25 -17.99
N GLY A 239 6.25 14.97 -16.92
CA GLY A 239 5.39 16.15 -17.07
C GLY A 239 4.80 16.63 -15.75
N ARG A 240 3.91 17.62 -15.83
CA ARG A 240 3.14 18.13 -14.69
C ARG A 240 1.76 17.50 -14.67
N TYR A 241 1.34 17.06 -13.50
CA TYR A 241 0.07 16.37 -13.27
C TYR A 241 -0.59 16.86 -11.99
N ASN A 242 -1.92 16.92 -11.96
CA ASN A 242 -2.64 17.04 -10.71
C ASN A 242 -2.99 15.63 -10.23
N CYS A 243 -2.58 15.31 -9.00
CA CYS A 243 -2.84 14.02 -8.38
C CYS A 243 -3.21 14.25 -6.92
N TRP A 244 -4.42 13.84 -6.51
CA TRP A 244 -4.96 14.02 -5.16
C TRP A 244 -4.87 15.47 -4.66
N GLY A 245 -5.17 16.44 -5.55
CA GLY A 245 -5.08 17.85 -5.26
C GLY A 245 -3.65 18.40 -5.11
N ASN A 246 -2.63 17.62 -5.47
CA ASN A 246 -1.25 18.07 -5.55
C ASN A 246 -0.89 18.44 -7.00
N ASP A 247 -0.33 19.63 -7.18
CA ASP A 247 0.36 20.00 -8.43
C ASP A 247 1.76 19.38 -8.39
N ALA A 248 1.90 18.23 -9.06
CA ALA A 248 3.07 17.38 -8.97
C ALA A 248 3.81 17.28 -10.30
N VAL A 249 5.08 16.96 -10.23
CA VAL A 249 5.97 16.79 -11.38
C VAL A 249 6.45 15.34 -11.41
N LEU A 250 6.30 14.69 -12.57
CA LEU A 250 6.96 13.44 -12.90
C LEU A 250 8.24 13.78 -13.66
N GLU A 251 9.37 13.52 -13.03
CA GLU A 251 10.69 13.77 -13.62
C GLU A 251 11.08 12.65 -14.62
N PRO A 252 12.06 12.90 -15.51
CA PRO A 252 12.50 11.89 -16.48
C PRO A 252 13.08 10.61 -15.87
N ASP A 253 13.54 10.64 -14.62
CA ASP A 253 14.07 9.50 -13.89
C ASP A 253 13.01 8.72 -13.09
N GLY A 254 11.74 9.17 -13.16
CA GLY A 254 10.61 8.53 -12.48
C GLY A 254 10.25 9.13 -11.13
N LEU A 255 11.00 10.13 -10.62
CA LEU A 255 10.64 10.83 -9.39
C LEU A 255 9.30 11.55 -9.57
N PHE A 256 8.29 11.20 -8.76
CA PHE A 256 7.01 11.89 -8.75
C PHE A 256 6.81 12.64 -7.43
N HIS A 257 6.83 13.95 -7.50
CA HIS A 257 6.87 14.80 -6.30
C HIS A 257 6.10 16.11 -6.47
N ASN A 258 5.69 16.70 -5.34
CA ASN A 258 5.21 18.07 -5.28
C ASN A 258 6.39 18.97 -4.86
N PRO A 259 6.98 19.78 -5.78
CA PRO A 259 8.15 20.59 -5.46
C PRO A 259 7.86 21.73 -4.48
N GLU A 260 6.63 22.23 -4.42
CA GLU A 260 6.25 23.29 -3.48
C GLU A 260 6.12 22.77 -2.04
N LYS A 261 5.57 21.58 -1.86
CA LYS A 261 5.41 20.92 -0.56
C LYS A 261 6.66 20.14 -0.13
N GLY A 262 7.58 19.84 -1.06
CA GLY A 262 8.77 19.03 -0.79
C GLY A 262 8.45 17.59 -0.38
N CYS A 263 7.42 16.98 -0.98
CA CYS A 263 6.99 15.62 -0.66
C CYS A 263 6.77 14.79 -1.94
N LEU A 264 6.86 13.47 -1.79
CA LEU A 264 6.46 12.51 -2.82
C LEU A 264 4.92 12.44 -2.89
N VAL A 265 4.39 12.06 -4.06
CA VAL A 265 2.95 11.93 -4.32
C VAL A 265 2.67 10.52 -4.86
N GLY A 266 3.08 9.49 -4.11
CA GLY A 266 3.09 8.11 -4.56
C GLY A 266 4.18 7.81 -5.59
N SER A 267 4.20 6.61 -6.14
CA SER A 267 5.22 6.14 -7.08
C SER A 267 4.72 6.15 -8.54
N SER A 268 5.63 6.38 -9.47
CA SER A 268 5.39 6.15 -10.89
C SER A 268 5.85 4.76 -11.37
N ALA A 269 6.49 3.99 -10.48
CA ALA A 269 7.11 2.72 -10.80
C ALA A 269 6.11 1.56 -10.85
N SER A 270 6.37 0.60 -11.72
CA SER A 270 5.74 -0.73 -11.66
C SER A 270 6.47 -1.64 -10.66
N MET A 271 5.85 -2.77 -10.28
CA MET A 271 6.53 -3.81 -9.50
C MET A 271 7.83 -4.28 -10.16
N LYS A 272 7.84 -4.35 -11.49
CA LYS A 272 9.04 -4.71 -12.25
C LYS A 272 10.18 -3.71 -12.03
N ASP A 273 9.87 -2.42 -11.99
CA ASP A 273 10.87 -1.37 -11.77
C ASP A 273 11.41 -1.44 -10.34
N CYS A 274 10.52 -1.60 -9.36
CA CYS A 274 10.87 -1.78 -7.95
C CYS A 274 11.80 -2.99 -7.75
N VAL A 275 11.47 -4.14 -8.34
CA VAL A 275 12.30 -5.36 -8.23
C VAL A 275 13.62 -5.20 -8.96
N ASN A 276 13.65 -4.54 -10.12
CA ASN A 276 14.89 -4.28 -10.85
C ASN A 276 15.83 -3.35 -10.09
N TYR A 277 15.29 -2.29 -9.45
CA TYR A 277 16.11 -1.44 -8.60
C TYR A 277 16.67 -2.22 -7.39
N LEU A 278 15.82 -2.98 -6.68
CA LEU A 278 16.28 -3.81 -5.56
C LEU A 278 17.34 -4.83 -5.99
N ARG A 279 17.17 -5.47 -7.16
CA ARG A 279 18.17 -6.38 -7.77
C ARG A 279 19.50 -5.68 -7.99
N SER A 280 19.49 -4.43 -8.47
CA SER A 280 20.72 -3.67 -8.74
C SER A 280 21.55 -3.38 -7.49
N LEU A 281 20.92 -3.40 -6.32
CA LEU A 281 21.59 -3.21 -5.03
C LEU A 281 22.40 -4.46 -4.58
N ASN A 282 22.20 -5.60 -5.22
CA ASN A 282 22.89 -6.87 -4.90
C ASN A 282 22.78 -7.28 -3.42
N LEU A 283 21.63 -7.06 -2.82
CA LEU A 283 21.35 -7.37 -1.41
C LEU A 283 20.68 -8.74 -1.22
N LEU A 284 20.00 -9.24 -2.24
CA LEU A 284 19.19 -10.46 -2.23
C LEU A 284 19.55 -11.36 -3.42
N SER A 285 19.45 -12.67 -3.24
CA SER A 285 19.48 -13.65 -4.31
C SER A 285 18.20 -13.59 -5.16
N GLU A 286 18.20 -14.24 -6.34
CA GLU A 286 16.98 -14.31 -7.18
C GLU A 286 15.84 -15.07 -6.49
N GLU A 287 16.11 -16.05 -5.65
CA GLU A 287 15.11 -16.75 -4.84
C GLU A 287 14.50 -15.82 -3.78
N GLU A 288 15.34 -15.03 -3.11
CA GLU A 288 14.88 -14.02 -2.16
C GLU A 288 14.13 -12.88 -2.86
N LEU A 289 14.54 -12.45 -4.05
CA LEU A 289 13.80 -11.47 -4.86
C LEU A 289 12.40 -12.00 -5.22
N LYS A 290 12.27 -13.27 -5.60
CA LYS A 290 10.98 -13.92 -5.80
C LYS A 290 10.17 -13.98 -4.51
N MET A 291 10.82 -14.26 -3.38
CA MET A 291 10.16 -14.30 -2.08
C MET A 291 9.53 -12.95 -1.73
N VAL A 292 10.28 -11.84 -1.84
CA VAL A 292 9.83 -10.50 -1.44
C VAL A 292 8.90 -9.83 -2.46
N SER A 293 8.81 -10.36 -3.69
CA SER A 293 7.98 -9.78 -4.76
C SER A 293 6.80 -10.66 -5.20
N ARG A 294 6.62 -11.82 -4.57
CA ARG A 294 5.54 -12.77 -4.89
C ARG A 294 5.12 -13.62 -3.70
N THR A 295 6.04 -14.42 -3.14
CA THR A 295 5.68 -15.50 -2.20
C THR A 295 5.12 -14.95 -0.89
N ASN A 296 5.76 -13.91 -0.34
CA ASN A 296 5.33 -13.31 0.92
C ASN A 296 3.97 -12.61 0.79
N GLN A 297 3.72 -11.95 -0.35
CA GLN A 297 2.44 -11.32 -0.65
C GLN A 297 1.30 -12.35 -0.67
N LEU A 298 1.47 -13.43 -1.44
CA LEU A 298 0.47 -14.50 -1.55
C LEU A 298 0.16 -15.12 -0.19
N LYS A 299 1.20 -15.43 0.58
CA LYS A 299 1.07 -15.96 1.95
C LYS A 299 0.28 -15.00 2.84
N MET A 300 0.56 -13.69 2.74
CA MET A 300 -0.03 -12.68 3.60
C MET A 300 -1.54 -12.52 3.37
N ILE A 301 -1.99 -12.59 2.13
CA ILE A 301 -3.42 -12.44 1.79
C ILE A 301 -4.15 -13.78 1.65
N GLY A 302 -3.48 -14.91 1.95
CA GLY A 302 -4.05 -16.25 1.88
C GLY A 302 -4.49 -16.66 0.48
N CYS A 303 -3.70 -16.30 -0.55
CA CYS A 303 -3.97 -16.63 -1.96
C CYS A 303 -2.93 -17.61 -2.50
N GLU A 304 -3.37 -18.42 -3.49
CA GLU A 304 -2.53 -19.30 -4.30
C GLU A 304 -2.74 -18.96 -5.78
N LEU A 305 -1.65 -18.95 -6.55
CA LEU A 305 -1.67 -18.73 -8.02
C LEU A 305 -1.12 -19.93 -8.76
#